data_e74f2f1c3a8f609a1656ce7c75621795
#
_entry.id   e74f2f1c3a8f609a1656ce7c75621795
#
_cell.length_a   1.000
_cell.length_b   1.000
_cell.length_c   1.000
_cell.angle_alpha   90.00
_cell.angle_beta   90.00
_cell.angle_gamma   90.00
#
_symmetry.space_group_name_H-M   'P 1'
#
loop_
_entity.id
_entity.type
_entity.pdbx_description
1 polymer ?
#
loop_
_entity_poly.entity_id
_entity_poly.type
_entity_poly.pdbx_seq_one_letter_code
_entity_poly.pdbx_strand_id
1 'polypeptide(L)'
;MGQSERREGELPPGQRLQRGWPVTHYGPVPRFSPERWEFQVFGATADGGKRAWGHEEFAALPYATVTGDFHCVTRFSMLDVEWGGVLAAEILRLSPPAPDVTHVMVWAEYGFSSNLRLADFADPKAMFATHRGGEPLTAEHGFPVRLVVPHLYAWKGPKWVRGVEYMTSDRRGFWEERGYHNLGDPWSEQRYSYQEEPGDGPEL
;
A
#
# COMPACT_ATOMS: atom_id res chain seq x y z
N MET A 1 -15.38 23.18 6.26
CA MET A 1 -16.52 22.25 6.42
C MET A 1 -15.96 20.96 7.02
N GLY A 2 -16.40 20.63 8.24
CA GLY A 2 -15.75 19.57 9.00
C GLY A 2 -16.11 18.16 8.51
N GLN A 3 -15.19 17.22 8.67
CA GLN A 3 -15.35 15.76 8.39
C GLN A 3 -16.59 15.09 9.07
N SER A 4 -17.40 15.82 9.83
CA SER A 4 -18.49 15.26 10.63
C SER A 4 -19.86 15.22 9.92
N GLU A 5 -19.96 15.71 8.69
CA GLU A 5 -21.27 15.84 8.00
C GLU A 5 -21.44 14.91 6.79
N ARG A 6 -20.47 14.05 6.48
CA ARG A 6 -20.65 13.06 5.42
C ARG A 6 -21.59 11.94 5.90
N ARG A 7 -22.60 11.64 5.08
CA ARG A 7 -23.69 10.70 5.36
C ARG A 7 -23.18 9.25 5.31
N GLU A 8 -23.85 8.35 6.05
CA GLU A 8 -23.57 6.90 6.04
C GLU A 8 -23.48 6.27 4.64
N GLY A 9 -24.12 6.86 3.61
CA GLY A 9 -24.06 6.42 2.21
C GLY A 9 -22.75 6.76 1.47
N GLU A 10 -21.78 7.42 2.09
CA GLU A 10 -20.46 7.74 1.52
C GLU A 10 -19.36 6.78 1.97
N LEU A 11 -19.70 5.78 2.77
CA LEU A 11 -18.79 4.72 3.22
C LEU A 11 -19.03 3.42 2.46
N PRO A 12 -17.98 2.65 2.19
CA PRO A 12 -18.15 1.30 1.67
C PRO A 12 -19.05 0.44 2.58
N PRO A 13 -19.73 -0.57 2.05
CA PRO A 13 -20.60 -1.44 2.83
C PRO A 13 -19.91 -2.02 4.06
N GLY A 14 -20.61 -2.10 5.19
CA GLY A 14 -20.11 -2.65 6.45
C GLY A 14 -19.00 -1.83 7.13
N GLN A 15 -18.69 -0.63 6.65
CA GLN A 15 -17.72 0.29 7.27
C GLN A 15 -18.42 1.31 8.19
N ARG A 16 -17.69 1.80 9.16
CA ARG A 16 -18.09 2.91 10.06
C ARG A 16 -17.02 3.98 10.08
N LEU A 17 -17.44 5.23 10.18
CA LEU A 17 -16.51 6.36 10.27
C LEU A 17 -15.71 6.30 11.57
N GLN A 18 -14.40 6.46 11.46
CA GLN A 18 -13.45 6.50 12.57
C GLN A 18 -12.68 7.83 12.55
N ARG A 19 -12.69 8.56 13.67
CA ARG A 19 -11.98 9.85 13.79
C ARG A 19 -10.50 9.69 14.11
N GLY A 20 -10.15 8.72 14.95
CA GLY A 20 -8.76 8.41 15.29
C GLY A 20 -8.18 7.37 14.35
N TRP A 21 -6.86 7.22 14.33
CA TRP A 21 -6.18 6.18 13.57
C TRP A 21 -5.71 5.05 14.50
N PRO A 22 -6.50 3.95 14.61
CA PRO A 22 -6.11 2.82 15.45
C PRO A 22 -4.80 2.19 14.96
N VAL A 23 -3.95 1.83 15.91
CA VAL A 23 -2.76 1.03 15.62
C VAL A 23 -3.19 -0.42 15.43
N THR A 24 -2.95 -0.95 14.23
CA THR A 24 -3.21 -2.34 13.89
C THR A 24 -1.98 -2.92 13.19
N HIS A 25 -1.35 -3.91 13.80
CA HIS A 25 -0.24 -4.65 13.17
C HIS A 25 -0.12 -6.04 13.79
N TYR A 26 0.55 -6.92 13.08
CA TYR A 26 0.92 -8.26 13.53
C TYR A 26 2.42 -8.29 13.83
N GLY A 27 2.81 -8.86 14.95
CA GLY A 27 4.21 -8.92 15.37
C GLY A 27 4.76 -7.58 15.93
N PRO A 28 6.07 -7.48 16.14
CA PRO A 28 6.70 -6.29 16.71
C PRO A 28 6.81 -5.15 15.70
N VAL A 29 6.93 -3.93 16.20
CA VAL A 29 7.28 -2.76 15.39
C VAL A 29 8.79 -2.81 15.09
N PRO A 30 9.21 -2.68 13.81
CA PRO A 30 10.62 -2.69 13.45
C PRO A 30 11.39 -1.51 14.05
N ARG A 31 12.62 -1.76 14.43
CA ARG A 31 13.56 -0.69 14.78
C ARG A 31 14.15 -0.10 13.49
N PHE A 32 13.88 1.15 13.26
CA PHE A 32 14.45 1.86 12.13
C PHE A 32 15.93 2.18 12.36
N SER A 33 16.76 1.97 11.32
CA SER A 33 18.17 2.36 11.25
C SER A 33 18.42 2.94 9.85
N PRO A 34 18.63 4.26 9.72
CA PRO A 34 18.77 4.91 8.42
C PRO A 34 19.94 4.34 7.61
N GLU A 35 21.02 3.91 8.27
CA GLU A 35 22.22 3.37 7.61
C GLU A 35 21.98 1.97 7.00
N ARG A 36 20.94 1.26 7.45
CA ARG A 36 20.58 -0.09 6.99
C ARG A 36 19.28 -0.13 6.22
N TRP A 37 18.55 0.98 6.19
CA TRP A 37 17.31 1.04 5.45
C TRP A 37 17.59 1.28 3.96
N GLU A 38 16.96 0.48 3.14
CA GLU A 38 17.03 0.59 1.68
C GLU A 38 15.67 0.26 1.10
N PHE A 39 15.25 1.03 0.12
CA PHE A 39 14.10 0.75 -0.73
C PHE A 39 14.59 0.24 -2.09
N GLN A 40 14.04 -0.87 -2.57
CA GLN A 40 14.52 -1.54 -3.78
C GLN A 40 13.38 -1.72 -4.79
N VAL A 41 13.71 -1.64 -6.08
CA VAL A 41 12.86 -2.09 -7.19
C VAL A 41 13.62 -3.16 -7.96
N PHE A 42 12.96 -4.30 -8.18
CA PHE A 42 13.56 -5.48 -8.81
C PHE A 42 12.51 -6.36 -9.50
N GLY A 43 12.90 -7.53 -9.97
CA GLY A 43 12.05 -8.45 -10.74
C GLY A 43 12.07 -8.11 -12.21
N ALA A 44 10.94 -8.14 -12.88
CA ALA A 44 10.83 -7.86 -14.31
C ALA A 44 10.87 -6.36 -14.61
N THR A 45 12.01 -5.72 -14.37
CA THR A 45 12.27 -4.32 -14.76
C THR A 45 12.57 -4.22 -16.26
N ALA A 46 12.34 -3.06 -16.88
CA ALA A 46 12.53 -2.86 -18.32
C ALA A 46 14.01 -3.05 -18.77
N ASP A 47 14.95 -2.78 -17.90
CA ASP A 47 16.39 -2.95 -18.16
C ASP A 47 16.97 -4.27 -17.59
N GLY A 48 16.14 -5.07 -16.92
CA GLY A 48 16.55 -6.31 -16.24
C GLY A 48 17.40 -6.07 -14.99
N GLY A 49 17.59 -4.83 -14.58
CA GLY A 49 18.40 -4.43 -13.44
C GLY A 49 17.59 -4.32 -12.13
N LYS A 50 18.32 -4.13 -11.04
CA LYS A 50 17.76 -3.74 -9.74
C LYS A 50 18.16 -2.29 -9.46
N ARG A 51 17.21 -1.53 -8.91
CA ARG A 51 17.46 -0.17 -8.43
C ARG A 51 17.23 -0.10 -6.92
N ALA A 52 18.05 0.67 -6.23
CA ALA A 52 17.97 0.86 -4.80
C ALA A 52 18.18 2.33 -4.41
N TRP A 53 17.56 2.74 -3.32
CA TRP A 53 17.72 4.06 -2.70
C TRP A 53 17.91 3.86 -1.20
N GLY A 54 18.96 4.44 -0.66
CA GLY A 54 19.12 4.61 0.79
C GLY A 54 18.07 5.58 1.35
N HIS A 55 18.00 5.70 2.68
CA HIS A 55 16.99 6.54 3.32
C HIS A 55 17.03 8.00 2.85
N GLU A 56 18.21 8.62 2.80
CA GLU A 56 18.36 10.01 2.35
C GLU A 56 18.03 10.18 0.87
N GLU A 57 18.45 9.23 0.03
CA GLU A 57 18.15 9.26 -1.40
C GLU A 57 16.65 9.12 -1.67
N PHE A 58 15.96 8.23 -0.93
CA PHE A 58 14.52 8.08 -1.04
C PHE A 58 13.78 9.33 -0.56
N ALA A 59 14.22 9.93 0.54
CA ALA A 59 13.66 11.17 1.07
C ALA A 59 13.86 12.38 0.14
N ALA A 60 14.87 12.34 -0.74
CA ALA A 60 15.14 13.37 -1.74
C ALA A 60 14.31 13.21 -3.04
N LEU A 61 13.53 12.12 -3.18
CA LEU A 61 12.65 11.94 -4.35
C LEU A 61 11.53 12.98 -4.35
N PRO A 62 10.91 13.24 -5.52
CA PRO A 62 9.82 14.21 -5.63
C PRO A 62 8.69 13.93 -4.63
N TYR A 63 8.45 14.87 -3.73
CA TYR A 63 7.41 14.80 -2.71
C TYR A 63 6.08 15.30 -3.27
N ALA A 64 5.02 14.58 -2.99
CA ALA A 64 3.65 14.93 -3.33
C ALA A 64 2.72 14.78 -2.12
N THR A 65 1.59 15.49 -2.17
CA THR A 65 0.49 15.32 -1.21
C THR A 65 -0.75 14.86 -1.97
N VAL A 66 -1.44 13.85 -1.46
CA VAL A 66 -2.72 13.36 -1.98
C VAL A 66 -3.75 13.26 -0.85
N THR A 67 -5.01 13.53 -1.18
CA THR A 67 -6.13 13.25 -0.29
C THR A 67 -6.80 11.96 -0.73
N GLY A 68 -6.95 11.02 0.19
CA GLY A 68 -7.58 9.73 -0.07
C GLY A 68 -8.11 9.08 1.19
N ASP A 69 -9.10 8.22 1.03
CA ASP A 69 -9.71 7.52 2.13
C ASP A 69 -8.85 6.34 2.60
N PHE A 70 -9.11 5.86 3.80
CA PHE A 70 -8.43 4.72 4.37
C PHE A 70 -9.47 3.74 4.91
N HIS A 71 -9.58 2.56 4.32
CA HIS A 71 -10.55 1.54 4.65
C HIS A 71 -9.89 0.32 5.28
N CYS A 72 -10.13 0.08 6.57
CA CYS A 72 -9.59 -1.09 7.25
C CYS A 72 -10.55 -2.28 7.15
N VAL A 73 -10.02 -3.48 6.94
CA VAL A 73 -10.81 -4.72 6.94
C VAL A 73 -11.59 -4.94 8.25
N THR A 74 -11.11 -4.38 9.36
CA THR A 74 -11.76 -4.41 10.67
C THR A 74 -12.95 -3.46 10.80
N ARG A 75 -13.50 -3.03 9.66
CA ARG A 75 -14.76 -2.30 9.52
C ARG A 75 -14.73 -0.84 9.99
N PHE A 76 -13.59 -0.16 9.88
CA PHE A 76 -13.55 1.29 10.03
C PHE A 76 -12.97 1.97 8.79
N SER A 77 -13.40 3.20 8.55
CA SER A 77 -12.86 4.08 7.52
C SER A 77 -12.51 5.45 8.09
N MET A 78 -11.46 6.02 7.58
CA MET A 78 -11.14 7.43 7.74
C MET A 78 -11.26 8.08 6.37
N LEU A 79 -11.98 9.19 6.27
CA LEU A 79 -12.21 9.90 5.02
C LEU A 79 -11.29 11.12 4.95
N ASP A 80 -10.98 11.55 3.71
CA ASP A 80 -10.19 12.74 3.40
C ASP A 80 -8.84 12.79 4.13
N VAL A 81 -8.18 11.64 4.26
CA VAL A 81 -6.85 11.59 4.89
C VAL A 81 -5.84 12.23 3.94
N GLU A 82 -5.13 13.24 4.43
CA GLU A 82 -3.98 13.80 3.72
C GLU A 82 -2.76 12.92 3.93
N TRP A 83 -2.23 12.41 2.82
CA TRP A 83 -1.00 11.62 2.76
C TRP A 83 0.09 12.38 2.03
N GLY A 84 1.32 12.32 2.54
CA GLY A 84 2.48 12.94 1.93
C GLY A 84 3.62 11.95 1.75
N GLY A 85 4.32 12.02 0.60
CA GLY A 85 5.40 11.11 0.28
C GLY A 85 5.72 11.05 -1.21
N VAL A 86 6.20 9.90 -1.67
CA VAL A 86 6.58 9.65 -3.07
C VAL A 86 5.47 8.90 -3.79
N LEU A 87 4.96 9.42 -4.89
CA LEU A 87 3.95 8.71 -5.69
C LEU A 87 4.50 7.39 -6.25
N ALA A 88 3.66 6.34 -6.29
CA ALA A 88 4.03 5.09 -6.94
C ALA A 88 4.36 5.29 -8.43
N ALA A 89 3.68 6.23 -9.09
CA ALA A 89 3.98 6.65 -10.45
C ALA A 89 5.41 7.18 -10.62
N GLU A 90 5.99 7.84 -9.60
CA GLU A 90 7.38 8.29 -9.64
C GLU A 90 8.36 7.11 -9.59
N ILE A 91 8.06 6.10 -8.79
CA ILE A 91 8.84 4.86 -8.76
C ILE A 91 8.79 4.14 -10.11
N LEU A 92 7.59 4.04 -10.71
CA LEU A 92 7.42 3.48 -12.07
C LEU A 92 8.21 4.27 -13.13
N ARG A 93 8.27 5.59 -13.02
CA ARG A 93 9.04 6.45 -13.92
C ARG A 93 10.54 6.26 -13.77
N LEU A 94 11.03 6.13 -12.53
CA LEU A 94 12.46 6.01 -12.20
C LEU A 94 13.00 4.61 -12.47
N SER A 95 12.18 3.59 -12.32
CA SER A 95 12.51 2.19 -12.59
C SER A 95 11.30 1.52 -13.27
N PRO A 96 11.16 1.66 -14.60
CA PRO A 96 9.99 1.16 -15.32
C PRO A 96 9.93 -0.37 -15.31
N PRO A 97 8.71 -0.95 -15.26
CA PRO A 97 8.51 -2.38 -15.46
C PRO A 97 8.72 -2.79 -16.92
N ALA A 98 9.02 -4.06 -17.15
CA ALA A 98 8.97 -4.66 -18.48
C ALA A 98 7.52 -4.68 -19.02
N PRO A 99 7.33 -4.71 -20.37
CA PRO A 99 5.99 -4.59 -20.97
C PRO A 99 5.00 -5.69 -20.60
N ASP A 100 5.47 -6.86 -20.16
CA ASP A 100 4.69 -8.03 -19.79
C ASP A 100 4.38 -8.11 -18.29
N VAL A 101 4.77 -7.11 -17.50
CA VAL A 101 4.44 -7.01 -16.08
C VAL A 101 2.96 -6.72 -15.90
N THR A 102 2.30 -7.57 -15.12
CA THR A 102 0.87 -7.47 -14.81
C THR A 102 0.61 -7.10 -13.35
N HIS A 103 1.53 -7.47 -12.46
CA HIS A 103 1.40 -7.31 -11.01
C HIS A 103 2.69 -6.78 -10.37
N VAL A 104 2.55 -6.30 -9.16
CA VAL A 104 3.67 -5.97 -8.28
C VAL A 104 3.49 -6.69 -6.94
N MET A 105 4.60 -7.06 -6.31
CA MET A 105 4.66 -7.44 -4.91
C MET A 105 5.37 -6.34 -4.13
N VAL A 106 4.69 -5.75 -3.18
CA VAL A 106 5.30 -4.76 -2.28
C VAL A 106 5.78 -5.48 -1.03
N TRP A 107 7.08 -5.47 -0.84
CA TRP A 107 7.78 -6.13 0.27
C TRP A 107 8.02 -5.17 1.43
N ALA A 108 7.87 -5.68 2.64
CA ALA A 108 8.06 -4.94 3.88
C ALA A 108 8.88 -5.74 4.90
N GLU A 109 9.16 -5.14 6.04
CA GLU A 109 9.88 -5.78 7.13
C GLU A 109 9.18 -7.06 7.62
N TYR A 110 9.95 -8.00 8.14
CA TYR A 110 9.50 -9.28 8.71
C TYR A 110 8.75 -10.19 7.72
N GLY A 111 8.98 -10.03 6.41
CA GLY A 111 8.35 -10.84 5.38
C GLY A 111 6.90 -10.46 5.10
N PHE A 112 6.42 -9.33 5.61
CA PHE A 112 5.14 -8.78 5.14
C PHE A 112 5.22 -8.42 3.67
N SER A 113 4.17 -8.72 2.96
CA SER A 113 4.06 -8.42 1.54
C SER A 113 2.60 -8.23 1.14
N SER A 114 2.36 -7.52 0.05
CA SER A 114 1.05 -7.44 -0.58
C SER A 114 1.22 -7.38 -2.09
N ASN A 115 0.47 -8.22 -2.80
CA ASN A 115 0.38 -8.15 -4.25
C ASN A 115 -0.64 -7.09 -4.67
N LEU A 116 -0.42 -6.49 -5.82
CA LEU A 116 -1.33 -5.53 -6.45
C LEU A 116 -1.28 -5.75 -7.97
N ARG A 117 -2.41 -5.55 -8.63
CA ARG A 117 -2.37 -5.38 -10.10
C ARG A 117 -1.53 -4.13 -10.41
N LEU A 118 -0.79 -4.17 -11.50
CA LEU A 118 0.01 -3.01 -11.92
C LEU A 118 -0.86 -1.75 -12.08
N ALA A 119 -2.11 -1.91 -12.53
CA ALA A 119 -3.06 -0.80 -12.66
C ALA A 119 -3.42 -0.15 -11.32
N ASP A 120 -3.61 -0.95 -10.26
CA ASP A 120 -3.88 -0.44 -8.91
C ASP A 120 -2.66 0.26 -8.29
N PHE A 121 -1.47 -0.28 -8.55
CA PHE A 121 -0.21 0.33 -8.14
C PHE A 121 0.08 1.64 -8.89
N ALA A 122 -0.35 1.74 -10.15
CA ALA A 122 -0.20 2.93 -10.99
C ALA A 122 -1.31 3.98 -10.78
N ASP A 123 -2.24 3.76 -9.84
CA ASP A 123 -3.29 4.73 -9.53
C ASP A 123 -2.66 6.08 -9.15
N PRO A 124 -3.21 7.22 -9.62
CA PRO A 124 -2.65 8.54 -9.35
C PRO A 124 -2.53 8.91 -7.87
N LYS A 125 -3.28 8.23 -6.99
CA LYS A 125 -3.25 8.44 -5.54
C LYS A 125 -2.43 7.37 -4.79
N ALA A 126 -1.94 6.33 -5.49
CA ALA A 126 -1.07 5.34 -4.88
C ALA A 126 0.29 5.97 -4.54
N MET A 127 0.73 5.82 -3.28
CA MET A 127 1.97 6.45 -2.84
C MET A 127 2.68 5.69 -1.73
N PHE A 128 3.97 5.87 -1.69
CA PHE A 128 4.84 5.54 -0.58
C PHE A 128 4.82 6.70 0.42
N ALA A 129 3.88 6.65 1.35
CA ALA A 129 3.66 7.71 2.31
C ALA A 129 4.73 7.70 3.40
N THR A 130 5.24 8.87 3.72
CA THR A 130 6.15 9.18 4.83
C THR A 130 5.47 10.07 5.88
N HIS A 131 4.38 10.76 5.49
CA HIS A 131 3.64 11.72 6.32
C HIS A 131 2.13 11.47 6.24
N ARG A 132 1.42 11.91 7.29
CA ARG A 132 -0.03 12.00 7.35
C ARG A 132 -0.43 13.31 8.02
N GLY A 133 -1.29 14.10 7.35
CA GLY A 133 -1.72 15.42 7.86
C GLY A 133 -0.56 16.36 8.13
N GLY A 134 0.49 16.32 7.29
CA GLY A 134 1.71 17.12 7.45
C GLY A 134 2.73 16.58 8.46
N GLU A 135 2.36 15.60 9.29
CA GLU A 135 3.25 15.04 10.31
C GLU A 135 3.90 13.73 9.84
N PRO A 136 5.18 13.47 10.20
CA PRO A 136 5.82 12.19 9.91
C PRO A 136 5.03 11.00 10.48
N LEU A 137 5.04 9.87 9.79
CA LEU A 137 4.44 8.65 10.30
C LEU A 137 5.09 8.22 11.61
N THR A 138 4.28 7.70 12.55
CA THR A 138 4.85 7.03 13.73
C THR A 138 5.37 5.64 13.36
N ALA A 139 6.22 5.07 14.19
CA ALA A 139 6.78 3.73 13.98
C ALA A 139 5.67 2.68 13.83
N GLU A 140 4.61 2.75 14.64
CA GLU A 140 3.46 1.84 14.62
C GLU A 140 2.62 1.98 13.35
N HIS A 141 2.63 3.16 12.73
CA HIS A 141 1.88 3.45 11.50
C HIS A 141 2.68 3.26 10.22
N GLY A 142 3.95 2.83 10.33
CA GLY A 142 4.74 2.39 9.19
C GLY A 142 5.96 3.26 8.86
N PHE A 143 6.43 4.14 9.80
CA PHE A 143 7.69 4.85 9.59
C PHE A 143 8.85 3.90 9.25
N PRO A 144 9.73 4.21 8.30
CA PRO A 144 9.83 5.46 7.56
C PRO A 144 8.86 5.56 6.36
N VAL A 145 8.39 4.44 5.83
CA VAL A 145 7.57 4.41 4.60
C VAL A 145 6.51 3.33 4.68
N ARG A 146 5.28 3.67 4.33
CA ARG A 146 4.21 2.71 4.06
C ARG A 146 3.64 2.92 2.66
N LEU A 147 3.08 1.86 2.08
CA LEU A 147 2.25 2.03 0.89
C LEU A 147 0.83 2.46 1.29
N VAL A 148 0.25 3.36 0.51
CA VAL A 148 -1.16 3.76 0.58
C VAL A 148 -1.76 3.64 -0.82
N VAL A 149 -2.87 2.90 -0.93
CA VAL A 149 -3.67 2.74 -2.15
C VAL A 149 -5.12 3.01 -1.76
N PRO A 150 -5.61 4.25 -1.85
CA PRO A 150 -6.84 4.68 -1.20
C PRO A 150 -8.11 3.96 -1.65
N HIS A 151 -8.15 3.43 -2.87
CA HIS A 151 -9.31 2.70 -3.41
C HIS A 151 -9.34 1.21 -2.99
N LEU A 152 -8.32 0.73 -2.27
CA LEU A 152 -8.27 -0.65 -1.76
C LEU A 152 -8.30 -0.68 -0.23
N TYR A 153 -8.65 -1.84 0.31
CA TYR A 153 -8.49 -2.05 1.75
C TYR A 153 -7.04 -1.90 2.19
N ALA A 154 -6.85 -1.37 3.40
CA ALA A 154 -5.56 -0.95 3.94
C ALA A 154 -4.50 -2.05 4.08
N TRP A 155 -4.85 -3.34 4.10
CA TRP A 155 -3.84 -4.41 4.09
C TRP A 155 -3.10 -4.52 2.76
N LYS A 156 -3.69 -4.01 1.65
CA LYS A 156 -3.03 -3.90 0.34
C LYS A 156 -1.92 -2.86 0.34
N GLY A 157 -1.84 -2.04 1.40
CA GLY A 157 -0.81 -1.04 1.65
C GLY A 157 0.07 -1.41 2.85
N PRO A 158 1.10 -2.27 2.69
CA PRO A 158 1.94 -2.70 3.79
C PRO A 158 2.68 -1.54 4.44
N LYS A 159 2.93 -1.66 5.76
CA LYS A 159 3.77 -0.78 6.56
C LYS A 159 5.23 -1.23 6.47
N TRP A 160 6.16 -0.31 6.76
CA TRP A 160 7.60 -0.60 6.82
C TRP A 160 8.15 -1.15 5.51
N VAL A 161 7.77 -0.52 4.41
CA VAL A 161 8.11 -0.99 3.05
C VAL A 161 9.62 -0.97 2.82
N ARG A 162 10.10 -2.02 2.13
CA ARG A 162 11.50 -2.22 1.74
C ARG A 162 11.69 -2.33 0.23
N GLY A 163 10.63 -2.53 -0.53
CA GLY A 163 10.76 -2.57 -1.98
C GLY A 163 9.56 -3.05 -2.74
N VAL A 164 9.72 -3.06 -4.06
CA VAL A 164 8.73 -3.48 -5.05
C VAL A 164 9.39 -4.49 -5.99
N GLU A 165 8.72 -5.62 -6.17
CA GLU A 165 9.05 -6.63 -7.18
C GLU A 165 8.03 -6.55 -8.32
N TYR A 166 8.51 -6.37 -9.54
CA TYR A 166 7.65 -6.46 -10.73
C TYR A 166 7.46 -7.91 -11.15
N MET A 167 6.20 -8.32 -11.38
CA MET A 167 5.83 -9.70 -11.67
C MET A 167 5.04 -9.80 -12.98
N THR A 168 5.33 -10.81 -13.77
CA THR A 168 4.61 -11.14 -15.02
C THR A 168 3.36 -12.00 -14.78
N SER A 169 3.21 -12.55 -13.58
CA SER A 169 2.04 -13.29 -13.12
C SER A 169 1.73 -12.94 -11.67
N ASP A 170 0.48 -13.10 -11.25
CA ASP A 170 0.07 -12.86 -9.88
C ASP A 170 0.64 -13.91 -8.91
N ARG A 171 0.90 -13.48 -7.69
CA ARG A 171 1.32 -14.29 -6.56
C ARG A 171 0.77 -13.65 -5.28
N ARG A 172 0.14 -14.43 -4.41
CA ARG A 172 -0.46 -13.92 -3.18
C ARG A 172 0.59 -13.34 -2.23
N GLY A 173 0.23 -12.24 -1.57
CA GLY A 173 1.02 -11.64 -0.50
C GLY A 173 0.72 -12.28 0.86
N PHE A 174 1.30 -11.69 1.92
CA PHE A 174 1.25 -12.26 3.27
C PHE A 174 -0.18 -12.49 3.81
N TRP A 175 -1.06 -11.52 3.66
CA TRP A 175 -2.44 -11.64 4.16
C TRP A 175 -3.33 -12.42 3.22
N GLU A 176 -3.11 -12.31 1.92
CA GLU A 176 -3.83 -13.06 0.88
C GLU A 176 -3.59 -14.57 1.02
N GLU A 177 -2.37 -15.00 1.36
CA GLU A 177 -2.05 -16.40 1.71
C GLU A 177 -2.74 -16.87 3.00
N ARG A 178 -3.19 -15.94 3.83
CA ARG A 178 -3.86 -16.21 5.12
C ARG A 178 -5.36 -16.00 5.07
N GLY A 179 -5.94 -16.00 3.87
CA GLY A 179 -7.38 -16.01 3.66
C GLY A 179 -8.00 -14.62 3.47
N TYR A 180 -7.21 -13.57 3.24
CA TYR A 180 -7.75 -12.30 2.77
C TYR A 180 -7.96 -12.33 1.25
N HIS A 181 -8.88 -11.50 0.77
CA HIS A 181 -9.22 -11.41 -0.63
C HIS A 181 -8.03 -10.91 -1.47
N ASN A 182 -7.81 -11.49 -2.64
CA ASN A 182 -6.66 -11.14 -3.46
C ASN A 182 -6.69 -9.69 -3.99
N LEU A 183 -7.86 -9.15 -4.34
CA LEU A 183 -8.01 -7.79 -4.86
C LEU A 183 -8.23 -6.74 -3.76
N GLY A 184 -9.19 -6.97 -2.87
CA GLY A 184 -9.39 -6.12 -1.68
C GLY A 184 -10.09 -4.81 -1.94
N ASP A 185 -11.09 -4.76 -2.85
CA ASP A 185 -11.95 -3.61 -3.06
C ASP A 185 -12.95 -3.44 -1.89
N PRO A 186 -12.92 -2.31 -1.16
CA PRO A 186 -13.84 -2.07 -0.05
C PRO A 186 -15.29 -1.85 -0.49
N TRP A 187 -15.55 -1.34 -1.69
CA TRP A 187 -16.90 -1.09 -2.20
C TRP A 187 -17.62 -2.36 -2.64
N SER A 188 -16.85 -3.39 -3.00
CA SER A 188 -17.33 -4.74 -3.29
C SER A 188 -17.27 -5.67 -2.07
N GLU A 189 -16.93 -5.14 -0.89
CA GLU A 189 -16.69 -5.91 0.36
C GLU A 189 -15.72 -7.09 0.22
N GLN A 190 -14.76 -7.01 -0.66
CA GLN A 190 -13.76 -8.04 -0.92
C GLN A 190 -12.77 -8.19 0.26
N ARG A 191 -13.22 -8.84 1.34
CA ARG A 191 -12.44 -8.98 2.59
C ARG A 191 -11.67 -10.29 2.67
N TYR A 192 -12.29 -11.40 2.22
CA TYR A 192 -11.79 -12.75 2.46
C TYR A 192 -11.77 -13.57 1.18
N SER A 193 -10.84 -14.52 1.10
CA SER A 193 -10.63 -15.36 -0.07
C SER A 193 -11.86 -16.18 -0.51
N TYR A 194 -12.74 -16.55 0.44
CA TYR A 194 -13.98 -17.26 0.11
C TYR A 194 -15.00 -16.41 -0.69
N GLN A 195 -14.76 -15.11 -0.83
CA GLN A 195 -15.57 -14.19 -1.62
C GLN A 195 -15.02 -14.01 -3.05
N GLU A 196 -13.87 -14.63 -3.35
CA GLU A 196 -13.23 -14.50 -4.66
C GLU A 196 -14.03 -15.20 -5.75
N GLU A 197 -14.13 -14.53 -6.90
CA GLU A 197 -14.66 -15.06 -8.13
C GLU A 197 -13.52 -15.62 -9.01
N PRO A 198 -13.82 -16.51 -9.96
CA PRO A 198 -12.80 -17.01 -10.89
C PRO A 198 -12.07 -15.86 -11.61
N GLY A 199 -10.74 -15.79 -11.45
CA GLY A 199 -9.89 -14.75 -12.02
C GLY A 199 -9.52 -13.61 -11.06
N ASP A 200 -10.03 -13.58 -9.83
CA ASP A 200 -9.65 -12.59 -8.82
C ASP A 200 -8.21 -12.79 -8.30
N GLY A 201 -7.67 -13.99 -8.45
CA GLY A 201 -6.32 -14.29 -8.05
C GLY A 201 -5.89 -15.72 -8.40
N PRO A 202 -4.63 -16.09 -8.10
CA PRO A 202 -4.17 -17.46 -8.26
C PRO A 202 -4.89 -18.38 -7.26
N GLU A 203 -5.03 -19.65 -7.62
CA GLU A 203 -5.58 -20.66 -6.71
C GLU A 203 -4.79 -20.72 -5.39
N LEU A 204 -5.50 -21.03 -4.29
CA LEU A 204 -4.93 -21.15 -2.93
C LEU A 204 -4.18 -22.47 -2.74
#